data_a17366ef58695a7d1a4c43ad32d7c64d
#
_entry.id   a17366ef58695a7d1a4c43ad32d7c64d
#
_cell.length_a   1.000
_cell.length_b   1.000
_cell.length_c   1.000
_cell.angle_alpha   90.00
_cell.angle_beta   90.00
_cell.angle_gamma   90.00
#
_symmetry.space_group_name_H-M   'P 1'
#
loop_
_entity.id
_entity.type
_entity.pdbx_description
1 polymer ?
#
loop_
_entity_poly.entity_id
_entity_poly.type
_entity_poly.pdbx_seq_one_letter_code
_entity_poly.pdbx_strand_id
1 'polypeptide(L)'
;MKAVGDEIMVKNDSAYTALSAENAALRAELDSVKSQLDAAAVAQKRLQAEVTMLSKRVSDESVRHDTRQEEIIYRLDLLLGKSDKILAKKVVVSGNTATAVMEPDANAEKMVEAETMFNTAHSDYHRGEYKLAYNGFKQVYEMMKSGEMAESALYWMSLCLIEANQAAKAKTLLTNLVESNPQGMKACASMFKLAKLYDKECNLDRKKQYLQMIISSNTCASTPELEQAALALQEMLDFKSTDGKTALEVCQEQNK
;
A
#
# COMPACT_ATOMS: atom_id res chain seq x y z
N MET A 1 -34.61 75.59 -31.30
CA MET A 1 -34.60 74.73 -30.06
C MET A 1 -35.31 73.36 -30.28
N LYS A 2 -36.38 73.26 -31.05
CA LYS A 2 -37.06 71.95 -31.29
C LYS A 2 -36.18 70.97 -32.05
N ALA A 3 -35.50 71.38 -33.15
CA ALA A 3 -34.65 70.51 -33.97
C ALA A 3 -33.47 69.86 -33.22
N VAL A 4 -32.88 70.52 -32.23
CA VAL A 4 -31.78 70.01 -31.38
C VAL A 4 -32.31 68.95 -30.41
N GLY A 5 -33.52 69.14 -29.88
CA GLY A 5 -34.18 68.18 -29.02
C GLY A 5 -34.53 66.87 -29.73
N ASP A 6 -34.99 66.98 -30.94
CA ASP A 6 -35.35 65.80 -31.78
C ASP A 6 -34.09 65.02 -32.18
N GLU A 7 -32.98 65.67 -32.46
CA GLU A 7 -31.68 65.00 -32.79
C GLU A 7 -31.06 64.27 -31.55
N ILE A 8 -31.20 64.86 -30.35
CA ILE A 8 -30.75 64.21 -29.13
C ILE A 8 -31.63 63.01 -28.79
N MET A 9 -32.94 63.07 -29.04
CA MET A 9 -33.84 61.93 -28.81
C MET A 9 -33.51 60.76 -29.75
N VAL A 10 -33.32 61.03 -31.04
CA VAL A 10 -32.94 59.99 -32.01
C VAL A 10 -31.59 59.33 -31.71
N LYS A 11 -30.61 60.11 -31.29
CA LYS A 11 -29.30 59.59 -30.85
C LYS A 11 -29.43 58.74 -29.57
N ASN A 12 -30.25 59.14 -28.64
CA ASN A 12 -30.50 58.34 -27.44
C ASN A 12 -31.23 57.02 -27.74
N ASP A 13 -32.23 57.04 -28.58
CA ASP A 13 -32.95 55.83 -29.01
C ASP A 13 -32.03 54.86 -29.77
N SER A 14 -31.16 55.39 -30.65
CA SER A 14 -30.14 54.58 -31.33
C SER A 14 -29.12 53.98 -30.39
N ALA A 15 -28.66 54.73 -29.40
CA ALA A 15 -27.73 54.25 -28.39
C ALA A 15 -28.41 53.18 -27.48
N TYR A 16 -29.68 53.39 -27.13
CA TYR A 16 -30.45 52.44 -26.33
C TYR A 16 -30.67 51.11 -27.05
N THR A 17 -31.00 51.16 -28.35
CA THR A 17 -31.14 49.96 -29.18
C THR A 17 -29.82 49.23 -29.37
N ALA A 18 -28.71 49.91 -29.58
CA ALA A 18 -27.37 49.31 -29.66
C ALA A 18 -26.99 48.61 -28.32
N LEU A 19 -27.19 49.29 -27.19
CA LEU A 19 -26.92 48.75 -25.86
C LEU A 19 -27.79 47.54 -25.54
N SER A 20 -29.07 47.57 -25.97
CA SER A 20 -30.00 46.44 -25.82
C SER A 20 -29.53 45.22 -26.62
N ALA A 21 -29.06 45.44 -27.86
CA ALA A 21 -28.54 44.36 -28.71
C ALA A 21 -27.23 43.76 -28.12
N GLU A 22 -26.33 44.62 -27.60
CA GLU A 22 -25.12 44.17 -26.94
C GLU A 22 -25.42 43.35 -25.67
N ASN A 23 -26.36 43.81 -24.87
CA ASN A 23 -26.82 43.05 -23.69
C ASN A 23 -27.44 41.69 -24.05
N ALA A 24 -28.16 41.61 -25.16
CA ALA A 24 -28.70 40.33 -25.64
C ALA A 24 -27.59 39.40 -26.11
N ALA A 25 -26.57 39.90 -26.81
CA ALA A 25 -25.41 39.13 -27.24
C ALA A 25 -24.60 38.60 -26.03
N LEU A 26 -24.32 39.46 -25.03
CA LEU A 26 -23.61 39.07 -23.80
C LEU A 26 -24.38 38.01 -22.99
N ARG A 27 -25.70 38.07 -22.96
CA ARG A 27 -26.54 37.03 -22.33
C ARG A 27 -26.43 35.69 -23.07
N ALA A 28 -26.44 35.71 -24.40
CA ALA A 28 -26.24 34.49 -25.18
C ALA A 28 -24.84 33.88 -24.99
N GLU A 29 -23.80 34.71 -24.92
CA GLU A 29 -22.46 34.24 -24.58
C GLU A 29 -22.40 33.66 -23.16
N LEU A 30 -22.99 34.30 -22.18
CA LEU A 30 -23.07 33.82 -20.81
C LEU A 30 -23.75 32.44 -20.73
N ASP A 31 -24.84 32.25 -21.42
CA ASP A 31 -25.57 30.98 -21.46
C ASP A 31 -24.75 29.88 -22.16
N SER A 32 -23.99 30.24 -23.21
CA SER A 32 -23.04 29.33 -23.87
C SER A 32 -21.91 28.90 -22.93
N VAL A 33 -21.30 29.84 -22.23
CA VAL A 33 -20.24 29.57 -21.24
C VAL A 33 -20.74 28.71 -20.08
N LYS A 34 -21.95 28.99 -19.58
CA LYS A 34 -22.57 28.12 -18.57
C LYS A 34 -22.75 26.70 -19.04
N SER A 35 -23.26 26.51 -20.26
CA SER A 35 -23.42 25.17 -20.85
C SER A 35 -22.09 24.43 -21.00
N GLN A 36 -21.01 25.15 -21.40
CA GLN A 36 -19.66 24.57 -21.46
C GLN A 36 -19.12 24.19 -20.07
N LEU A 37 -19.39 25.04 -19.09
CA LEU A 37 -18.97 24.77 -17.69
C LEU A 37 -19.66 23.52 -17.13
N ASP A 38 -20.97 23.37 -17.38
CA ASP A 38 -21.74 22.20 -16.96
C ASP A 38 -21.24 20.92 -17.65
N ALA A 39 -20.93 20.99 -18.93
CA ALA A 39 -20.37 19.88 -19.69
C ALA A 39 -18.96 19.51 -19.18
N ALA A 40 -18.12 20.50 -18.86
CA ALA A 40 -16.80 20.28 -18.27
C ALA A 40 -16.89 19.66 -16.87
N ALA A 41 -17.85 20.10 -16.04
CA ALA A 41 -18.09 19.52 -14.71
C ALA A 41 -18.50 18.04 -14.79
N VAL A 42 -19.34 17.67 -15.75
CA VAL A 42 -19.72 16.27 -15.99
C VAL A 42 -18.52 15.45 -16.47
N ALA A 43 -17.71 15.99 -17.39
CA ALA A 43 -16.50 15.32 -17.87
C ALA A 43 -15.48 15.13 -16.73
N GLN A 44 -15.32 16.12 -15.87
CA GLN A 44 -14.43 16.02 -14.69
C GLN A 44 -14.88 14.92 -13.73
N LYS A 45 -16.18 14.82 -13.43
CA LYS A 45 -16.70 13.73 -12.59
C LYS A 45 -16.45 12.35 -13.21
N ARG A 46 -16.61 12.23 -14.52
CA ARG A 46 -16.35 10.98 -15.23
C ARG A 46 -14.86 10.60 -15.15
N LEU A 47 -13.96 11.54 -15.43
CA LEU A 47 -12.51 11.31 -15.30
C LEU A 47 -12.11 10.93 -13.87
N GLN A 48 -12.70 11.57 -12.87
CA GLN A 48 -12.44 11.26 -11.48
C GLN A 48 -12.87 9.84 -11.09
N ALA A 49 -14.02 9.38 -11.62
CA ALA A 49 -14.47 7.99 -11.45
C ALA A 49 -13.53 6.99 -12.17
N GLU A 50 -13.06 7.31 -13.38
CA GLU A 50 -12.10 6.48 -14.12
C GLU A 50 -10.75 6.39 -13.39
N VAL A 51 -10.23 7.51 -12.87
CA VAL A 51 -9.00 7.54 -12.06
C VAL A 51 -9.15 6.68 -10.80
N THR A 52 -10.29 6.77 -10.12
CA THR A 52 -10.56 5.94 -8.94
C THR A 52 -10.61 4.45 -9.30
N MET A 53 -11.26 4.08 -10.40
CA MET A 53 -11.30 2.69 -10.87
C MET A 53 -9.92 2.18 -11.30
N LEU A 54 -9.13 3.00 -11.99
CA LEU A 54 -7.76 2.66 -12.39
C LEU A 54 -6.85 2.51 -11.18
N SER A 55 -6.93 3.41 -10.20
CA SER A 55 -6.17 3.33 -8.95
C SER A 55 -6.47 2.03 -8.19
N LYS A 56 -7.76 1.65 -8.12
CA LYS A 56 -8.14 0.37 -7.53
C LYS A 56 -7.57 -0.82 -8.30
N ARG A 57 -7.66 -0.82 -9.63
CA ARG A 57 -7.09 -1.90 -10.47
C ARG A 57 -5.58 -2.01 -10.33
N VAL A 58 -4.87 -0.89 -10.27
CA VAL A 58 -3.41 -0.85 -10.04
C VAL A 58 -3.08 -1.42 -8.66
N SER A 59 -3.84 -1.05 -7.63
CA SER A 59 -3.67 -1.61 -6.28
C SER A 59 -3.92 -3.12 -6.24
N ASP A 60 -5.00 -3.59 -6.87
CA ASP A 60 -5.33 -5.02 -6.92
C ASP A 60 -4.27 -5.81 -7.72
N GLU A 61 -3.73 -5.25 -8.80
CA GLU A 61 -2.66 -5.88 -9.60
C GLU A 61 -1.32 -5.86 -8.88
N SER A 62 -0.99 -4.79 -8.12
CA SER A 62 0.19 -4.73 -7.28
C SER A 62 0.16 -5.84 -6.23
N VAL A 63 -0.96 -6.03 -5.53
CA VAL A 63 -1.11 -7.12 -4.56
C VAL A 63 -0.93 -8.48 -5.21
N ARG A 64 -1.49 -8.69 -6.41
CA ARG A 64 -1.31 -9.95 -7.16
C ARG A 64 0.12 -10.15 -7.62
N HIS A 65 0.80 -9.08 -8.03
CA HIS A 65 2.19 -9.11 -8.45
C HIS A 65 3.11 -9.48 -7.28
N ASP A 66 2.90 -8.86 -6.12
CA ASP A 66 3.65 -9.15 -4.89
C ASP A 66 3.48 -10.62 -4.49
N THR A 67 2.24 -11.14 -4.55
CA THR A 67 1.95 -12.55 -4.25
C THR A 67 2.65 -13.49 -5.23
N ARG A 68 2.71 -13.16 -6.53
CA ARG A 68 3.42 -13.96 -7.54
C ARG A 68 4.93 -13.89 -7.37
N GLN A 69 5.48 -12.74 -7.04
CA GLN A 69 6.92 -12.61 -6.76
C GLN A 69 7.32 -13.44 -5.54
N GLU A 70 6.54 -13.37 -4.47
CA GLU A 70 6.77 -14.20 -3.28
C GLU A 70 6.70 -15.71 -3.63
N GLU A 71 5.75 -16.12 -4.46
CA GLU A 71 5.66 -17.52 -4.92
C GLU A 71 6.85 -17.93 -5.80
N ILE A 72 7.33 -17.06 -6.68
CA ILE A 72 8.49 -17.33 -7.53
C ILE A 72 9.76 -17.45 -6.66
N ILE A 73 9.97 -16.53 -5.72
CA ILE A 73 11.09 -16.58 -4.78
C ILE A 73 11.04 -17.88 -3.98
N TYR A 74 9.89 -18.24 -3.43
CA TYR A 74 9.69 -19.50 -2.73
C TYR A 74 10.04 -20.73 -3.58
N ARG A 75 9.59 -20.76 -4.84
CA ARG A 75 9.90 -21.88 -5.75
C ARG A 75 11.37 -21.93 -6.13
N LEU A 76 12.03 -20.78 -6.29
CA LEU A 76 13.46 -20.70 -6.54
C LEU A 76 14.26 -21.20 -5.33
N ASP A 77 13.90 -20.81 -4.12
CA ASP A 77 14.54 -21.26 -2.89
C ASP A 77 14.35 -22.78 -2.69
N LEU A 78 13.15 -23.30 -3.01
CA LEU A 78 12.89 -24.73 -2.98
C LEU A 78 13.75 -25.52 -4.00
N LEU A 79 13.98 -24.95 -5.18
CA LEU A 79 14.82 -25.55 -6.22
C LEU A 79 16.30 -25.47 -5.86
N LEU A 80 16.76 -24.37 -5.30
CA LEU A 80 18.13 -24.20 -4.81
C LEU A 80 18.42 -25.17 -3.67
N GLY A 81 17.54 -25.26 -2.68
CA GLY A 81 17.69 -26.21 -1.57
C GLY A 81 17.65 -27.69 -2.00
N LYS A 82 16.92 -28.03 -3.08
CA LYS A 82 16.99 -29.36 -3.70
C LYS A 82 18.28 -29.56 -4.46
N SER A 83 18.81 -28.52 -5.13
CA SER A 83 20.07 -28.58 -5.87
C SER A 83 21.23 -28.84 -4.93
N ASP A 84 21.29 -28.17 -3.77
CA ASP A 84 22.33 -28.34 -2.76
C ASP A 84 22.30 -29.76 -2.15
N LYS A 85 21.11 -30.31 -1.90
CA LYS A 85 20.95 -31.70 -1.45
C LYS A 85 21.39 -32.72 -2.50
N ILE A 86 21.20 -32.43 -3.78
CA ILE A 86 21.66 -33.31 -4.89
C ILE A 86 23.17 -33.21 -5.06
N LEU A 87 23.75 -32.03 -4.94
CA LEU A 87 25.19 -31.80 -4.98
C LEU A 87 25.89 -32.45 -3.78
N ALA A 88 25.37 -32.32 -2.59
CA ALA A 88 25.87 -32.98 -1.39
C ALA A 88 25.80 -34.49 -1.52
N LYS A 89 24.73 -35.04 -2.08
CA LYS A 89 24.59 -36.50 -2.33
C LYS A 89 25.53 -37.03 -3.42
N LYS A 90 25.89 -36.18 -4.39
CA LYS A 90 26.79 -36.55 -5.50
C LYS A 90 28.27 -36.55 -5.10
N VAL A 91 28.64 -35.74 -4.08
CA VAL A 91 30.01 -35.70 -3.54
C VAL A 91 30.34 -36.93 -2.70
N VAL A 92 29.35 -37.59 -2.11
CA VAL A 92 29.55 -38.80 -1.29
C VAL A 92 29.83 -40.08 -2.14
N VAL A 93 29.61 -40.04 -3.45
CA VAL A 93 29.74 -41.24 -4.31
C VAL A 93 31.07 -41.31 -5.09
N SER A 94 31.95 -40.30 -5.01
CA SER A 94 33.21 -40.33 -5.76
C SER A 94 34.39 -39.95 -4.88
N GLY A 95 35.08 -40.97 -4.35
CA GLY A 95 36.46 -40.82 -3.89
C GLY A 95 36.78 -41.37 -2.51
N ASN A 96 37.43 -42.54 -2.51
CA ASN A 96 38.15 -43.13 -1.40
C ASN A 96 39.32 -42.22 -0.96
N THR A 97 39.06 -41.31 -0.04
CA THR A 97 40.09 -40.68 0.80
C THR A 97 39.47 -40.32 2.14
N ALA A 98 40.08 -40.75 3.21
CA ALA A 98 39.69 -40.44 4.57
C ALA A 98 39.69 -38.91 4.80
N THR A 99 38.55 -38.32 4.64
CA THR A 99 38.29 -36.97 5.10
C THR A 99 37.53 -37.04 6.42
N ALA A 100 38.07 -36.38 7.41
CA ALA A 100 37.44 -36.20 8.71
C ALA A 100 35.97 -35.85 8.49
N VAL A 101 35.09 -36.68 9.01
CA VAL A 101 33.66 -36.39 9.09
C VAL A 101 33.58 -35.20 10.04
N MET A 102 33.49 -33.98 9.47
CA MET A 102 33.01 -32.85 10.27
C MET A 102 31.58 -33.22 10.67
N GLU A 103 31.37 -33.42 11.95
CA GLU A 103 30.04 -33.53 12.50
C GLU A 103 29.24 -32.30 12.00
N PRO A 104 28.04 -32.48 11.44
CA PRO A 104 27.26 -31.35 11.00
C PRO A 104 27.06 -30.41 12.18
N ASP A 105 27.38 -29.14 11.98
CA ASP A 105 27.19 -28.11 12.99
C ASP A 105 25.70 -28.15 13.42
N ALA A 106 25.44 -28.46 14.69
CA ALA A 106 24.08 -28.56 15.22
C ALA A 106 23.25 -27.30 14.96
N ASN A 107 23.91 -26.18 14.70
CA ASN A 107 23.30 -24.93 14.31
C ASN A 107 22.85 -24.94 12.83
N ALA A 108 23.60 -25.60 11.95
CA ALA A 108 23.23 -25.77 10.54
C ALA A 108 22.03 -26.70 10.37
N GLU A 109 21.98 -27.80 11.11
CA GLU A 109 20.81 -28.70 11.11
C GLU A 109 19.54 -28.00 11.59
N LYS A 110 19.65 -27.23 12.66
CA LYS A 110 18.56 -26.44 13.22
C LYS A 110 18.05 -25.36 12.24
N MET A 111 18.95 -24.77 11.47
CA MET A 111 18.60 -23.79 10.46
C MET A 111 17.83 -24.42 9.29
N VAL A 112 18.26 -25.59 8.81
CA VAL A 112 17.57 -26.35 7.76
C VAL A 112 16.17 -26.78 8.21
N GLU A 113 16.03 -27.21 9.46
CA GLU A 113 14.75 -27.56 10.05
C GLU A 113 13.82 -26.35 10.13
N ALA A 114 14.31 -25.20 10.61
CA ALA A 114 13.57 -23.95 10.69
C ALA A 114 13.11 -23.47 9.31
N GLU A 115 13.96 -23.55 8.28
CA GLU A 115 13.61 -23.22 6.90
C GLU A 115 12.50 -24.12 6.36
N THR A 116 12.60 -25.44 6.63
CA THR A 116 11.57 -26.40 6.20
C THR A 116 10.22 -26.10 6.85
N MET A 117 10.22 -25.80 8.16
CA MET A 117 9.02 -25.41 8.90
C MET A 117 8.45 -24.08 8.40
N PHE A 118 9.33 -23.10 8.14
CA PHE A 118 8.93 -21.79 7.61
C PHE A 118 8.23 -21.96 6.25
N ASN A 119 8.82 -22.73 5.35
CA ASN A 119 8.27 -22.97 4.02
C ASN A 119 6.92 -23.71 4.07
N THR A 120 6.76 -24.62 5.02
CA THR A 120 5.47 -25.31 5.26
C THR A 120 4.42 -24.33 5.75
N ALA A 121 4.76 -23.52 6.75
CA ALA A 121 3.85 -22.50 7.29
C ALA A 121 3.47 -21.44 6.23
N HIS A 122 4.41 -21.05 5.37
CA HIS A 122 4.16 -20.14 4.26
C HIS A 122 3.18 -20.74 3.25
N SER A 123 3.32 -22.02 2.92
CA SER A 123 2.35 -22.74 2.08
C SER A 123 0.96 -22.81 2.72
N ASP A 124 0.88 -23.03 4.03
CA ASP A 124 -0.39 -23.03 4.79
C ASP A 124 -1.07 -21.65 4.74
N TYR A 125 -0.30 -20.56 4.87
CA TYR A 125 -0.81 -19.19 4.75
C TYR A 125 -1.48 -18.97 3.37
N HIS A 126 -0.81 -19.37 2.28
CA HIS A 126 -1.34 -19.21 0.93
C HIS A 126 -2.55 -20.10 0.63
N ARG A 127 -2.75 -21.17 1.38
CA ARG A 127 -3.97 -21.97 1.32
C ARG A 127 -5.13 -21.42 2.15
N GLY A 128 -4.88 -20.31 2.88
CA GLY A 128 -5.88 -19.72 3.78
C GLY A 128 -5.96 -20.37 5.16
N GLU A 129 -5.07 -21.33 5.46
CA GLU A 129 -4.99 -22.05 6.74
C GLU A 129 -4.24 -21.21 7.79
N TYR A 130 -4.71 -20.00 8.05
CA TYR A 130 -4.01 -18.98 8.84
C TYR A 130 -3.66 -19.43 10.25
N LYS A 131 -4.50 -20.26 10.88
CA LYS A 131 -4.23 -20.79 12.22
C LYS A 131 -3.07 -21.80 12.21
N LEU A 132 -3.00 -22.63 11.18
CA LEU A 132 -1.93 -23.61 11.00
C LEU A 132 -0.62 -22.90 10.69
N ALA A 133 -0.65 -21.97 9.73
CA ALA A 133 0.47 -21.11 9.38
C ALA A 133 1.03 -20.36 10.59
N TYR A 134 0.16 -19.74 11.40
CA TYR A 134 0.57 -19.05 12.63
C TYR A 134 1.36 -19.97 13.57
N ASN A 135 0.86 -21.19 13.80
CA ASN A 135 1.54 -22.15 14.67
C ASN A 135 2.90 -22.58 14.10
N GLY A 136 2.99 -22.79 12.80
CA GLY A 136 4.26 -23.11 12.12
C GLY A 136 5.27 -21.98 12.25
N PHE A 137 4.90 -20.74 11.93
CA PHE A 137 5.78 -19.58 12.13
C PHE A 137 6.18 -19.35 13.59
N LYS A 138 5.27 -19.63 14.53
CA LYS A 138 5.57 -19.55 15.96
C LYS A 138 6.65 -20.55 16.36
N GLN A 139 6.60 -21.79 15.86
CA GLN A 139 7.63 -22.79 16.10
C GLN A 139 8.99 -22.35 15.54
N VAL A 140 9.00 -21.80 14.32
CA VAL A 140 10.23 -21.20 13.74
C VAL A 140 10.79 -20.10 14.62
N TYR A 141 9.95 -19.18 15.09
CA TYR A 141 10.37 -18.10 15.98
C TYR A 141 10.95 -18.62 17.31
N GLU A 142 10.29 -19.60 17.94
CA GLU A 142 10.75 -20.22 19.20
C GLU A 142 12.08 -20.98 19.00
N MET A 143 12.28 -21.55 17.82
CA MET A 143 13.51 -22.25 17.46
C MET A 143 14.69 -21.28 17.22
N MET A 144 14.45 -20.21 16.45
CA MET A 144 15.51 -19.29 16.04
C MET A 144 15.77 -18.16 17.04
N LYS A 145 14.75 -17.70 17.76
CA LYS A 145 14.74 -16.64 18.79
C LYS A 145 15.22 -15.26 18.35
N SER A 146 16.13 -15.16 17.37
CA SER A 146 16.69 -13.91 16.85
C SER A 146 17.21 -14.10 15.43
N GLY A 147 17.53 -12.98 14.75
CA GLY A 147 18.02 -12.95 13.37
C GLY A 147 16.88 -12.88 12.34
N GLU A 148 17.27 -12.87 11.08
CA GLU A 148 16.36 -12.62 9.94
C GLU A 148 15.20 -13.60 9.84
N MET A 149 15.46 -14.89 10.14
CA MET A 149 14.44 -15.92 10.14
C MET A 149 13.38 -15.69 11.23
N ALA A 150 13.83 -15.31 12.44
CA ALA A 150 12.92 -15.00 13.55
C ALA A 150 12.09 -13.76 13.26
N GLU A 151 12.67 -12.71 12.68
CA GLU A 151 11.95 -11.50 12.25
C GLU A 151 10.91 -11.84 11.17
N SER A 152 11.30 -12.64 10.18
CA SER A 152 10.40 -13.10 9.12
C SER A 152 9.24 -13.91 9.72
N ALA A 153 9.50 -14.80 10.65
CA ALA A 153 8.47 -15.58 11.32
C ALA A 153 7.50 -14.68 12.12
N LEU A 154 7.99 -13.71 12.87
CA LEU A 154 7.14 -12.73 13.58
C LEU A 154 6.27 -11.91 12.64
N TYR A 155 6.84 -11.46 11.52
CA TYR A 155 6.11 -10.74 10.50
C TYR A 155 4.95 -11.59 9.94
N TRP A 156 5.23 -12.83 9.52
CA TRP A 156 4.22 -13.73 8.98
C TRP A 156 3.17 -14.15 10.02
N MET A 157 3.57 -14.33 11.28
CA MET A 157 2.60 -14.52 12.38
C MET A 157 1.62 -13.34 12.46
N SER A 158 2.12 -12.10 12.31
CA SER A 158 1.27 -10.92 12.34
C SER A 158 0.31 -10.87 11.15
N LEU A 159 0.74 -11.30 9.96
CA LEU A 159 -0.13 -11.40 8.79
C LEU A 159 -1.24 -12.45 9.00
N CYS A 160 -0.89 -13.62 9.55
CA CYS A 160 -1.90 -14.63 9.93
C CYS A 160 -2.97 -14.07 10.88
N LEU A 161 -2.56 -13.24 11.85
CA LEU A 161 -3.49 -12.60 12.77
C LEU A 161 -4.37 -11.54 12.10
N ILE A 162 -3.84 -10.82 11.12
CA ILE A 162 -4.62 -9.85 10.32
C ILE A 162 -5.73 -10.57 9.56
N GLU A 163 -5.37 -11.64 8.85
CA GLU A 163 -6.33 -12.45 8.08
C GLU A 163 -7.36 -13.15 8.99
N ALA A 164 -6.96 -13.48 10.22
CA ALA A 164 -7.87 -14.02 11.24
C ALA A 164 -8.70 -12.94 11.99
N ASN A 165 -8.72 -11.68 11.51
CA ASN A 165 -9.41 -10.54 12.14
C ASN A 165 -8.97 -10.25 13.59
N GLN A 166 -7.73 -10.59 13.96
CA GLN A 166 -7.13 -10.32 15.27
C GLN A 166 -6.16 -9.13 15.22
N ALA A 167 -6.62 -8.01 14.66
CA ALA A 167 -5.81 -6.82 14.40
C ALA A 167 -5.06 -6.28 15.63
N ALA A 168 -5.67 -6.34 16.82
CA ALA A 168 -5.03 -5.88 18.05
C ALA A 168 -3.75 -6.69 18.37
N LYS A 169 -3.80 -8.01 18.25
CA LYS A 169 -2.62 -8.87 18.47
C LYS A 169 -1.58 -8.69 17.37
N ALA A 170 -2.02 -8.55 16.12
CA ALA A 170 -1.13 -8.28 15.01
C ALA A 170 -0.35 -6.97 15.22
N LYS A 171 -1.02 -5.90 15.65
CA LYS A 171 -0.36 -4.63 15.99
C LYS A 171 0.70 -4.79 17.06
N THR A 172 0.41 -5.56 18.11
CA THR A 172 1.39 -5.83 19.18
C THR A 172 2.64 -6.52 18.63
N LEU A 173 2.49 -7.56 17.79
CA LEU A 173 3.63 -8.27 17.21
C LEU A 173 4.44 -7.37 16.26
N LEU A 174 3.77 -6.62 15.38
CA LEU A 174 4.42 -5.69 14.45
C LEU A 174 5.15 -4.57 15.18
N THR A 175 4.55 -4.02 16.25
CA THR A 175 5.20 -2.97 17.07
C THR A 175 6.44 -3.52 17.75
N ASN A 176 6.34 -4.69 18.39
CA ASN A 176 7.49 -5.34 19.01
C ASN A 176 8.62 -5.60 18.00
N LEU A 177 8.28 -6.01 16.76
CA LEU A 177 9.29 -6.23 15.72
C LEU A 177 10.01 -4.93 15.35
N VAL A 178 9.27 -3.84 15.13
CA VAL A 178 9.83 -2.52 14.78
C VAL A 178 10.67 -1.95 15.92
N GLU A 179 10.23 -2.11 17.17
CA GLU A 179 10.94 -1.60 18.36
C GLU A 179 12.20 -2.40 18.68
N SER A 180 12.15 -3.73 18.51
CA SER A 180 13.30 -4.60 18.79
C SER A 180 14.39 -4.51 17.72
N ASN A 181 14.03 -4.32 16.46
CA ASN A 181 14.99 -4.14 15.37
C ASN A 181 14.47 -3.15 14.31
N PRO A 182 14.61 -1.84 14.56
CA PRO A 182 14.12 -0.81 13.63
C PRO A 182 14.83 -0.79 12.27
N GLN A 183 15.98 -1.46 12.17
CA GLN A 183 16.76 -1.59 10.94
C GLN A 183 16.70 -3.00 10.35
N GLY A 184 15.86 -3.86 10.91
CA GLY A 184 15.68 -5.24 10.45
C GLY A 184 15.03 -5.31 9.06
N MET A 185 15.24 -6.44 8.40
CA MET A 185 14.73 -6.70 7.05
C MET A 185 13.21 -6.50 6.94
N LYS A 186 12.46 -6.81 7.99
CA LYS A 186 10.99 -6.71 8.02
C LYS A 186 10.47 -5.42 8.68
N ALA A 187 11.35 -4.51 9.10
CA ALA A 187 10.94 -3.28 9.79
C ALA A 187 10.05 -2.38 8.92
N CYS A 188 10.45 -2.11 7.67
CA CYS A 188 9.70 -1.25 6.74
C CYS A 188 8.32 -1.83 6.41
N ALA A 189 8.27 -3.12 6.07
CA ALA A 189 7.02 -3.82 5.81
C ALA A 189 6.09 -3.82 7.04
N SER A 190 6.67 -4.00 8.25
CA SER A 190 5.92 -3.96 9.51
C SER A 190 5.35 -2.58 9.82
N MET A 191 6.14 -1.52 9.64
CA MET A 191 5.67 -0.13 9.78
C MET A 191 4.52 0.19 8.82
N PHE A 192 4.63 -0.28 7.57
CA PHE A 192 3.59 -0.05 6.58
C PHE A 192 2.31 -0.83 6.90
N LYS A 193 2.41 -2.07 7.37
CA LYS A 193 1.25 -2.83 7.86
C LYS A 193 0.59 -2.17 9.08
N LEU A 194 1.39 -1.62 10.01
CA LEU A 194 0.87 -0.82 11.14
C LEU A 194 0.12 0.42 10.66
N ALA A 195 0.67 1.16 9.70
CA ALA A 195 -0.03 2.31 9.12
C ALA A 195 -1.38 1.92 8.52
N LYS A 196 -1.44 0.80 7.77
CA LYS A 196 -2.70 0.28 7.21
C LYS A 196 -3.70 -0.18 8.29
N LEU A 197 -3.23 -0.78 9.37
CA LEU A 197 -4.11 -1.20 10.48
C LEU A 197 -4.69 0.01 11.22
N TYR A 198 -3.89 1.05 11.45
CA TYR A 198 -4.38 2.30 12.06
C TYR A 198 -5.32 3.08 11.12
N ASP A 199 -5.11 2.98 9.80
CA ASP A 199 -6.04 3.54 8.82
C ASP A 199 -7.43 2.91 8.92
N LYS A 200 -7.51 1.59 8.99
CA LYS A 200 -8.77 0.86 9.20
C LYS A 200 -9.47 1.22 10.51
N GLU A 201 -8.73 1.65 11.51
CA GLU A 201 -9.27 2.11 12.81
C GLU A 201 -9.55 3.61 12.83
N CYS A 202 -9.34 4.31 11.71
CA CYS A 202 -9.44 5.76 11.59
C CYS A 202 -8.55 6.53 12.59
N ASN A 203 -7.45 5.90 13.01
CA ASN A 203 -6.43 6.54 13.82
C ASN A 203 -5.40 7.22 12.91
N LEU A 204 -5.78 8.37 12.37
CA LEU A 204 -5.01 9.08 11.35
C LEU A 204 -3.67 9.60 11.88
N ASP A 205 -3.58 9.92 13.16
CA ASP A 205 -2.33 10.37 13.80
C ASP A 205 -1.29 9.25 13.82
N ARG A 206 -1.68 8.05 14.23
CA ARG A 206 -0.80 6.88 14.23
C ARG A 206 -0.44 6.44 12.81
N LYS A 207 -1.40 6.44 11.88
CA LYS A 207 -1.12 6.22 10.46
C LYS A 207 -0.02 7.16 9.97
N LYS A 208 -0.20 8.47 10.18
CA LYS A 208 0.76 9.51 9.78
C LYS A 208 2.14 9.27 10.40
N GLN A 209 2.19 8.95 11.69
CA GLN A 209 3.44 8.68 12.41
C GLN A 209 4.24 7.56 11.74
N TYR A 210 3.62 6.39 11.46
CA TYR A 210 4.31 5.27 10.83
C TYR A 210 4.73 5.56 9.39
N LEU A 211 3.91 6.27 8.61
CA LEU A 211 4.29 6.70 7.25
C LEU A 211 5.52 7.62 7.29
N GLN A 212 5.59 8.55 8.22
CA GLN A 212 6.75 9.43 8.40
C GLN A 212 7.99 8.66 8.87
N MET A 213 7.84 7.65 9.72
CA MET A 213 8.96 6.78 10.13
C MET A 213 9.55 6.03 8.93
N ILE A 214 8.73 5.51 8.02
CA ILE A 214 9.20 4.85 6.79
C ILE A 214 9.98 5.83 5.92
N ILE A 215 9.43 7.03 5.69
CA ILE A 215 10.04 8.06 4.83
C ILE A 215 11.38 8.56 5.40
N SER A 216 11.50 8.66 6.72
CA SER A 216 12.72 9.12 7.38
C SER A 216 13.76 8.02 7.61
N SER A 217 13.40 6.75 7.37
CA SER A 217 14.29 5.62 7.62
C SER A 217 15.21 5.34 6.42
N ASN A 218 16.52 5.36 6.67
CA ASN A 218 17.50 4.96 5.64
C ASN A 218 17.35 3.48 5.23
N THR A 219 16.89 2.63 6.13
CA THR A 219 16.64 1.20 5.86
C THR A 219 15.55 1.01 4.81
N CYS A 220 14.58 1.92 4.77
CA CYS A 220 13.47 1.85 3.82
C CYS A 220 13.79 2.52 2.46
N ALA A 221 14.95 3.13 2.28
CA ALA A 221 15.29 3.94 1.11
C ALA A 221 15.16 3.20 -0.25
N SER A 222 15.31 1.88 -0.26
CA SER A 222 15.23 1.05 -1.47
C SER A 222 14.06 0.05 -1.42
N THR A 223 13.10 0.25 -0.53
CA THR A 223 11.96 -0.66 -0.39
C THR A 223 10.70 -0.09 -1.05
N PRO A 224 9.80 -0.95 -1.55
CA PRO A 224 8.53 -0.50 -2.14
C PRO A 224 7.63 0.23 -1.14
N GLU A 225 7.81 -0.02 0.15
CA GLU A 225 7.07 0.65 1.22
C GLU A 225 7.36 2.15 1.30
N LEU A 226 8.55 2.60 0.88
CA LEU A 226 8.88 4.02 0.85
C LEU A 226 7.96 4.80 -0.10
N GLU A 227 7.84 4.33 -1.33
CA GLU A 227 7.00 4.96 -2.35
C GLU A 227 5.52 4.96 -1.93
N GLN A 228 5.04 3.81 -1.45
CA GLN A 228 3.67 3.67 -0.96
C GLN A 228 3.39 4.58 0.25
N ALA A 229 4.36 4.73 1.16
CA ALA A 229 4.23 5.60 2.33
C ALA A 229 4.19 7.08 1.93
N ALA A 230 5.03 7.48 0.97
CA ALA A 230 5.05 8.84 0.45
C ALA A 230 3.73 9.21 -0.22
N LEU A 231 3.18 8.33 -1.07
CA LEU A 231 1.87 8.52 -1.70
C LEU A 231 0.75 8.60 -0.67
N ALA A 232 0.70 7.67 0.29
CA ALA A 232 -0.33 7.67 1.32
C ALA A 232 -0.26 8.90 2.24
N LEU A 233 0.93 9.42 2.52
CA LEU A 233 1.09 10.64 3.29
C LEU A 233 0.65 11.87 2.48
N GLN A 234 0.98 11.92 1.18
CA GLN A 234 0.56 12.97 0.28
C GLN A 234 -0.98 13.02 0.17
N GLU A 235 -1.64 11.87 -0.02
CA GLU A 235 -3.10 11.77 -0.04
C GLU A 235 -3.74 12.30 1.26
N MET A 236 -3.12 12.01 2.41
CA MET A 236 -3.60 12.55 3.69
C MET A 236 -3.47 14.08 3.79
N LEU A 237 -2.38 14.65 3.22
CA LEU A 237 -2.14 16.10 3.26
C LEU A 237 -3.00 16.86 2.25
N ASP A 238 -3.25 16.26 1.10
CA ASP A 238 -4.05 16.84 0.02
C ASP A 238 -5.55 16.63 0.22
N PHE A 239 -5.94 15.92 1.28
CA PHE A 239 -7.35 15.68 1.58
C PHE A 239 -8.12 17.00 1.68
N LYS A 240 -8.99 17.23 0.70
CA LYS A 240 -9.96 18.33 0.69
C LYS A 240 -11.35 17.73 0.75
N SER A 241 -12.04 18.00 1.85
CA SER A 241 -13.45 17.63 1.94
C SER A 241 -14.27 18.39 0.90
N THR A 242 -14.97 17.68 0.06
CA THR A 242 -15.95 18.29 -0.88
C THR A 242 -17.26 18.67 -0.20
N ASP A 243 -17.55 18.05 0.95
CA ASP A 243 -18.82 18.17 1.67
C ASP A 243 -18.68 18.78 3.07
N GLY A 244 -17.55 19.45 3.35
CA GLY A 244 -17.26 20.05 4.66
C GLY A 244 -16.92 19.03 5.76
N LYS A 245 -16.82 17.72 5.42
CA LYS A 245 -16.46 16.66 6.37
C LYS A 245 -14.96 16.62 6.61
N THR A 246 -14.56 16.28 7.81
CA THR A 246 -13.15 16.00 8.16
C THR A 246 -12.69 14.65 7.59
N ALA A 247 -11.38 14.46 7.45
CA ALA A 247 -10.81 13.17 7.03
C ALA A 247 -11.21 12.01 7.98
N LEU A 248 -11.40 12.34 9.27
CA LEU A 248 -11.84 11.38 10.28
C LEU A 248 -13.29 10.93 10.04
N GLU A 249 -14.21 11.88 9.76
CA GLU A 249 -15.61 11.57 9.49
C GLU A 249 -15.77 10.72 8.22
N VAL A 250 -15.00 11.04 7.16
CA VAL A 250 -14.99 10.25 5.92
C VAL A 250 -14.48 8.83 6.17
N CYS A 251 -13.38 8.69 6.94
CA CYS A 251 -12.87 7.38 7.31
C CYS A 251 -13.89 6.54 8.09
N GLN A 252 -14.57 7.15 9.06
CA GLN A 252 -15.58 6.46 9.88
C GLN A 252 -16.81 6.04 9.07
N GLU A 253 -17.18 6.78 8.04
CA GLU A 253 -18.26 6.40 7.13
C GLU A 253 -17.88 5.23 6.21
N GLN A 254 -16.63 5.17 5.76
CA GLN A 254 -16.12 4.09 4.89
C GLN A 254 -15.94 2.76 5.63
N ASN A 255 -15.82 2.79 6.96
CA ASN A 255 -15.57 1.61 7.80
C ASN A 255 -16.82 1.12 8.55
N LYS A 256 -18.01 1.66 8.24
CA LYS A 256 -19.32 1.16 8.69
C LYS A 256 -19.87 0.10 7.75
#